data_3239226e0596af0b7d6f2a89187c9517
#
_entry.id   3239226e0596af0b7d6f2a89187c9517
#
_cell.length_a   1.000
_cell.length_b   1.000
_cell.length_c   1.000
_cell.angle_alpha   90.00
_cell.angle_beta   90.00
_cell.angle_gamma   90.00
#
_symmetry.space_group_name_H-M   'P 1'
#
loop_
_entity.id
_entity.type
_entity.pdbx_description
1 polymer ?
#
loop_
_entity_poly.entity_id
_entity_poly.type
_entity_poly.pdbx_seq_one_letter_code
_entity_poly.pdbx_strand_id
1 'polypeptide(L)'
;MPTHKMHMHIANEVNKYLRLDDDMVMIGSVLPDLTIDKRHRASHFKNGEEGVSGTANPYKFLLKYKKDLVNPVMVGYLIHLLTDRYFNSYVFQNYYIYDEDTHLIGIKFHDEEVLMPIEKIRYEKHRDFYVYDKYLLEHGLVKKFKSLDCVSNIVNTSDAKYDKDLIKKYIINANFDIDKAKNGEFYKQLDIDFKVMTLEDLDTQMDLCVKQIIKFFQNINKDVWYKKD
;
A
#
# COMPACT_ATOMS: atom_id res chain seq x y z
N MET A 1 -4.57 -3.31 -6.07
CA MET A 1 -3.97 -2.53 -4.97
C MET A 1 -2.48 -2.75 -5.02
N PRO A 2 -1.66 -1.80 -4.63
CA PRO A 2 -0.22 -2.00 -4.43
C PRO A 2 0.07 -3.20 -3.52
N THR A 3 1.25 -3.77 -3.64
CA THR A 3 1.69 -4.87 -2.77
C THR A 3 2.14 -4.35 -1.41
N HIS A 4 2.33 -5.26 -0.45
CA HIS A 4 2.89 -4.88 0.86
C HIS A 4 4.27 -4.22 0.74
N LYS A 5 5.14 -4.67 -0.18
CA LYS A 5 6.47 -4.08 -0.40
C LYS A 5 6.38 -2.65 -0.93
N MET A 6 5.45 -2.41 -1.86
CA MET A 6 5.16 -1.06 -2.35
C MET A 6 4.63 -0.16 -1.22
N HIS A 7 3.70 -0.65 -0.38
CA HIS A 7 3.21 0.10 0.79
C HIS A 7 4.34 0.41 1.78
N MET A 8 5.20 -0.56 2.09
CA MET A 8 6.34 -0.36 2.99
C MET A 8 7.34 0.65 2.42
N HIS A 9 7.63 0.59 1.11
CA HIS A 9 8.51 1.56 0.46
C HIS A 9 7.94 2.99 0.55
N ILE A 10 6.68 3.21 0.14
CA ILE A 10 6.02 4.52 0.25
C ILE A 10 6.02 5.01 1.70
N ALA A 11 5.70 4.14 2.67
CA ALA A 11 5.69 4.51 4.07
C ALA A 11 7.07 4.96 4.56
N ASN A 12 8.14 4.28 4.14
CA ASN A 12 9.52 4.67 4.46
C ASN A 12 9.88 6.04 3.86
N GLU A 13 9.53 6.29 2.58
CA GLU A 13 9.81 7.56 1.94
C GLU A 13 9.04 8.73 2.58
N VAL A 14 7.75 8.53 2.87
CA VAL A 14 6.94 9.52 3.59
C VAL A 14 7.49 9.77 5.00
N ASN A 15 7.97 8.71 5.69
CA ASN A 15 8.50 8.84 7.05
C ASN A 15 9.82 9.60 7.14
N LYS A 16 10.60 9.71 6.06
CA LYS A 16 11.75 10.65 6.02
C LYS A 16 11.32 12.10 6.31
N TYR A 17 10.09 12.45 5.92
CA TYR A 17 9.49 13.75 6.20
C TYR A 17 8.87 13.80 7.61
N LEU A 18 8.12 12.76 8.02
CA LEU A 18 7.38 12.75 9.30
C LEU A 18 8.29 12.52 10.51
N ARG A 19 9.38 11.78 10.35
CA ARG A 19 10.39 11.45 11.38
C ARG A 19 9.81 10.74 12.61
N LEU A 20 8.89 9.82 12.38
CA LEU A 20 8.32 8.95 13.39
C LEU A 20 9.13 7.65 13.51
N ASP A 21 8.71 6.74 14.42
CA ASP A 21 9.30 5.41 14.52
C ASP A 21 9.10 4.63 13.21
N ASP A 22 10.20 4.20 12.58
CA ASP A 22 10.20 3.54 11.28
C ASP A 22 9.40 2.23 11.30
N ASP A 23 9.61 1.38 12.31
CA ASP A 23 8.98 0.07 12.41
C ASP A 23 7.47 0.20 12.63
N MET A 24 7.05 1.18 13.45
CA MET A 24 5.63 1.44 13.71
C MET A 24 4.92 1.97 12.47
N VAL A 25 5.52 2.92 11.73
CA VAL A 25 4.93 3.45 10.49
C VAL A 25 4.89 2.35 9.43
N MET A 26 5.95 1.58 9.31
CA MET A 26 6.05 0.51 8.32
C MET A 26 5.03 -0.61 8.57
N ILE A 27 4.89 -1.09 9.82
CA ILE A 27 3.86 -2.11 10.12
C ILE A 27 2.46 -1.54 9.92
N GLY A 28 2.22 -0.30 10.32
CA GLY A 28 0.95 0.39 10.09
C GLY A 28 0.55 0.40 8.61
N SER A 29 1.53 0.57 7.72
CA SER A 29 1.30 0.65 6.27
C SER A 29 0.86 -0.66 5.62
N VAL A 30 0.87 -1.78 6.33
CA VAL A 30 0.40 -3.08 5.82
C VAL A 30 -0.77 -3.66 6.64
N LEU A 31 -1.06 -3.08 7.81
CA LEU A 31 -2.12 -3.57 8.70
C LEU A 31 -3.50 -3.68 8.06
N PRO A 32 -3.97 -2.74 7.19
CA PRO A 32 -5.29 -2.88 6.57
C PRO A 32 -5.49 -4.20 5.83
N ASP A 33 -4.42 -4.80 5.31
CA ASP A 33 -4.44 -6.07 4.57
C ASP A 33 -4.24 -7.30 5.48
N LEU A 34 -3.84 -7.13 6.74
CA LEU A 34 -3.52 -8.20 7.69
C LEU A 34 -4.63 -8.49 8.70
N THR A 35 -5.87 -8.12 8.41
CA THR A 35 -7.01 -8.36 9.30
C THR A 35 -7.40 -9.83 9.36
N ILE A 36 -7.72 -10.34 10.57
CA ILE A 36 -8.05 -11.77 10.78
C ILE A 36 -9.43 -12.15 10.27
N ASP A 37 -10.35 -11.22 10.23
CA ASP A 37 -11.76 -11.46 9.88
C ASP A 37 -12.06 -11.21 8.40
N LYS A 38 -11.02 -11.04 7.58
CA LYS A 38 -11.11 -10.75 6.15
C LYS A 38 -12.01 -9.54 5.81
N ARG A 39 -12.23 -8.65 6.77
CA ARG A 39 -13.02 -7.42 6.58
C ARG A 39 -12.26 -6.37 5.80
N HIS A 40 -11.63 -6.77 4.71
CA HIS A 40 -10.86 -5.88 3.84
C HIS A 40 -11.62 -4.61 3.45
N ARG A 41 -12.94 -4.70 3.31
CA ARG A 41 -13.79 -3.55 3.01
C ARG A 41 -13.89 -2.58 4.18
N ALA A 42 -14.09 -3.08 5.40
CA ALA A 42 -14.15 -2.27 6.61
C ALA A 42 -12.79 -1.64 6.93
N SER A 43 -11.71 -2.42 6.88
CA SER A 43 -10.34 -1.93 7.13
C SER A 43 -9.89 -0.86 6.14
N HIS A 44 -10.43 -0.84 4.92
CA HIS A 44 -10.12 0.17 3.90
C HIS A 44 -11.15 1.30 3.84
N PHE A 45 -12.17 1.29 4.71
CA PHE A 45 -13.23 2.32 4.75
C PHE A 45 -13.92 2.52 3.39
N LYS A 46 -14.00 1.46 2.56
CA LYS A 46 -14.54 1.55 1.21
C LYS A 46 -16.01 1.97 1.21
N ASN A 47 -16.38 2.81 0.25
CA ASN A 47 -17.78 3.18 0.01
C ASN A 47 -18.50 2.07 -0.79
N GLY A 48 -19.83 2.05 -0.68
CA GLY A 48 -20.70 1.19 -1.48
C GLY A 48 -21.02 -0.15 -0.82
N GLU A 49 -21.79 -0.98 -1.52
CA GLU A 49 -22.27 -2.29 -1.05
C GLU A 49 -21.20 -3.37 -1.14
N GLU A 50 -21.42 -4.49 -0.46
CA GLU A 50 -20.53 -5.64 -0.53
C GLU A 50 -20.48 -6.19 -1.96
N GLY A 51 -19.26 -6.44 -2.46
CA GLY A 51 -19.05 -6.90 -3.86
C GLY A 51 -18.78 -5.79 -4.90
N VAL A 52 -19.09 -4.53 -4.61
CA VAL A 52 -18.78 -3.42 -5.51
C VAL A 52 -17.34 -2.95 -5.32
N SER A 53 -16.59 -2.80 -6.40
CA SER A 53 -15.22 -2.25 -6.37
C SER A 53 -15.24 -0.82 -5.83
N GLY A 54 -14.58 -0.59 -4.70
CA GLY A 54 -14.45 0.74 -4.11
C GLY A 54 -12.99 1.06 -3.79
N THR A 55 -12.62 2.33 -3.89
CA THR A 55 -11.32 2.82 -3.44
C THR A 55 -11.30 3.00 -1.92
N ALA A 56 -10.12 2.90 -1.31
CA ALA A 56 -9.93 3.22 0.10
C ALA A 56 -10.35 4.67 0.40
N ASN A 57 -10.92 4.90 1.59
CA ASN A 57 -11.38 6.22 1.99
C ASN A 57 -10.64 6.76 3.23
N PRO A 58 -9.50 7.44 3.04
CA PRO A 58 -8.71 8.00 4.13
C PRO A 58 -9.46 9.08 4.93
N TYR A 59 -10.43 9.77 4.32
CA TYR A 59 -11.22 10.80 5.02
C TYR A 59 -12.19 10.21 6.05
N LYS A 60 -12.82 9.06 5.75
CA LYS A 60 -13.63 8.33 6.75
C LYS A 60 -12.78 7.83 7.91
N PHE A 61 -11.57 7.34 7.62
CA PHE A 61 -10.60 6.99 8.66
C PHE A 61 -10.28 8.18 9.55
N LEU A 62 -9.96 9.35 8.97
CA LEU A 62 -9.65 10.55 9.73
C LEU A 62 -10.81 11.02 10.60
N LEU A 63 -12.04 11.03 10.09
CA LEU A 63 -13.21 11.39 10.87
C LEU A 63 -13.33 10.54 12.15
N LYS A 64 -12.93 9.27 12.09
CA LYS A 64 -13.07 8.32 13.20
C LYS A 64 -11.85 8.27 14.11
N TYR A 65 -10.64 8.31 13.52
CA TYR A 65 -9.38 8.00 14.21
C TYR A 65 -8.36 9.16 14.22
N LYS A 66 -8.79 10.39 13.95
CA LYS A 66 -7.89 11.57 13.96
C LYS A 66 -7.08 11.67 15.26
N LYS A 67 -7.70 11.37 16.41
CA LYS A 67 -7.04 11.44 17.72
C LYS A 67 -6.00 10.35 17.94
N ASP A 68 -6.13 9.23 17.24
CA ASP A 68 -5.23 8.07 17.36
C ASP A 68 -3.97 8.24 16.51
N LEU A 69 -3.86 9.31 15.70
CA LEU A 69 -2.65 9.62 14.92
C LEU A 69 -1.43 10.01 15.78
N VAL A 70 -1.60 10.12 17.09
CA VAL A 70 -0.47 10.19 18.03
C VAL A 70 0.31 8.87 18.07
N ASN A 71 -0.30 7.75 17.66
CA ASN A 71 0.35 6.45 17.49
C ASN A 71 0.89 6.34 16.05
N PRO A 72 2.23 6.19 15.85
CA PRO A 72 2.81 6.06 14.52
C PRO A 72 2.28 4.88 13.69
N VAL A 73 1.76 3.82 14.34
CA VAL A 73 1.08 2.71 13.65
C VAL A 73 -0.17 3.22 12.92
N MET A 74 -0.96 4.10 13.54
CA MET A 74 -2.15 4.68 12.92
C MET A 74 -1.80 5.67 11.80
N VAL A 75 -0.65 6.31 11.89
CA VAL A 75 -0.10 7.14 10.80
C VAL A 75 0.25 6.25 9.59
N GLY A 76 0.94 5.13 9.82
CA GLY A 76 1.21 4.13 8.78
C GLY A 76 -0.07 3.59 8.14
N TYR A 77 -1.10 3.34 8.95
CA TYR A 77 -2.42 2.93 8.46
C TYR A 77 -3.02 3.98 7.51
N LEU A 78 -2.97 5.25 7.88
CA LEU A 78 -3.43 6.35 7.03
C LEU A 78 -2.62 6.43 5.73
N ILE A 79 -1.29 6.25 5.79
CA ILE A 79 -0.42 6.20 4.60
C ILE A 79 -0.88 5.07 3.66
N HIS A 80 -1.19 3.87 4.17
CA HIS A 80 -1.74 2.79 3.37
C HIS A 80 -3.00 3.21 2.59
N LEU A 81 -3.99 3.77 3.28
CA LEU A 81 -5.25 4.19 2.66
C LEU A 81 -5.06 5.29 1.60
N LEU A 82 -4.12 6.21 1.83
CA LEU A 82 -3.75 7.24 0.88
C LEU A 82 -3.04 6.64 -0.34
N THR A 83 -2.12 5.71 -0.11
CA THR A 83 -1.43 4.97 -1.18
C THR A 83 -2.43 4.26 -2.08
N ASP A 84 -3.33 3.48 -1.49
CA ASP A 84 -4.39 2.79 -2.22
C ASP A 84 -5.25 3.75 -3.05
N ARG A 85 -5.62 4.88 -2.46
CA ARG A 85 -6.45 5.87 -3.13
C ARG A 85 -5.73 6.49 -4.32
N TYR A 86 -4.51 7.00 -4.12
CA TYR A 86 -3.79 7.72 -5.17
C TYR A 86 -3.29 6.78 -6.26
N PHE A 87 -2.73 5.63 -5.87
CA PHE A 87 -2.21 4.66 -6.82
C PHE A 87 -3.31 4.02 -7.68
N ASN A 88 -4.41 3.60 -7.06
CA ASN A 88 -5.54 3.04 -7.82
C ASN A 88 -6.19 4.07 -8.74
N SER A 89 -6.32 5.34 -8.31
CA SER A 89 -6.84 6.40 -9.18
C SER A 89 -5.98 6.58 -10.42
N TYR A 90 -4.67 6.54 -10.27
CA TYR A 90 -3.73 6.61 -11.40
C TYR A 90 -3.88 5.43 -12.35
N VAL A 91 -3.89 4.19 -11.82
CA VAL A 91 -4.05 2.98 -12.64
C VAL A 91 -5.38 2.99 -13.38
N PHE A 92 -6.47 3.39 -12.71
CA PHE A 92 -7.79 3.43 -13.31
C PHE A 92 -7.89 4.46 -14.45
N GLN A 93 -7.25 5.61 -14.29
CA GLN A 93 -7.29 6.67 -15.28
C GLN A 93 -6.40 6.41 -16.50
N ASN A 94 -5.25 5.78 -16.31
CA ASN A 94 -4.23 5.68 -17.35
C ASN A 94 -4.18 4.32 -18.04
N TYR A 95 -4.61 3.25 -17.37
CA TYR A 95 -4.43 1.88 -17.87
C TYR A 95 -5.72 1.10 -18.06
N TYR A 96 -6.85 1.53 -17.46
CA TYR A 96 -8.10 0.80 -17.58
C TYR A 96 -8.97 1.39 -18.69
N ILE A 97 -9.61 0.50 -19.46
CA ILE A 97 -10.57 0.83 -20.51
C ILE A 97 -11.96 0.48 -20.01
N TYR A 98 -12.86 1.46 -20.09
CA TYR A 98 -14.25 1.32 -19.65
C TYR A 98 -15.18 1.46 -20.84
N ASP A 99 -16.31 0.75 -20.82
CA ASP A 99 -17.42 0.98 -21.73
C ASP A 99 -18.25 2.21 -21.33
N GLU A 100 -19.31 2.48 -22.10
CA GLU A 100 -20.22 3.61 -21.87
C GLU A 100 -20.96 3.49 -20.53
N ASP A 101 -21.20 2.27 -20.03
CA ASP A 101 -21.83 1.97 -18.75
C ASP A 101 -20.83 1.93 -17.56
N THR A 102 -19.59 2.34 -17.78
CA THR A 102 -18.49 2.34 -16.80
C THR A 102 -18.04 0.97 -16.32
N HIS A 103 -18.30 -0.09 -17.08
CA HIS A 103 -17.74 -1.40 -16.81
C HIS A 103 -16.31 -1.50 -17.32
N LEU A 104 -15.43 -2.12 -16.52
CA LEU A 104 -14.06 -2.38 -16.93
C LEU A 104 -14.02 -3.49 -17.98
N ILE A 105 -13.62 -3.17 -19.21
CA ILE A 105 -13.62 -4.08 -20.35
C ILE A 105 -12.26 -4.38 -20.95
N GLY A 106 -11.21 -3.66 -20.54
CA GLY A 106 -9.90 -3.83 -21.12
C GLY A 106 -8.80 -3.09 -20.37
N ILE A 107 -7.60 -3.18 -20.92
CA ILE A 107 -6.40 -2.56 -20.38
C ILE A 107 -5.53 -2.05 -21.52
N LYS A 108 -4.80 -0.97 -21.27
CA LYS A 108 -3.75 -0.47 -22.16
C LYS A 108 -2.45 -1.23 -21.91
N PHE A 109 -1.92 -1.86 -22.94
CA PHE A 109 -0.58 -2.44 -22.97
C PHE A 109 0.31 -1.50 -23.77
N HIS A 110 1.19 -0.77 -23.11
CA HIS A 110 1.92 0.32 -23.75
C HIS A 110 0.92 1.26 -24.47
N ASP A 111 0.96 1.36 -25.79
CA ASP A 111 0.05 2.21 -26.57
C ASP A 111 -1.13 1.44 -27.20
N GLU A 112 -1.26 0.13 -26.95
CA GLU A 112 -2.32 -0.69 -27.49
C GLU A 112 -3.45 -0.91 -26.50
N GLU A 113 -4.70 -0.80 -26.99
CA GLU A 113 -5.88 -1.12 -26.21
C GLU A 113 -6.26 -2.59 -26.41
N VAL A 114 -6.29 -3.36 -25.32
CA VAL A 114 -6.63 -4.78 -25.37
C VAL A 114 -7.85 -5.07 -24.52
N LEU A 115 -8.91 -5.52 -25.16
CA LEU A 115 -10.12 -5.97 -24.48
C LEU A 115 -9.89 -7.36 -23.88
N MET A 116 -10.21 -7.54 -22.59
CA MET A 116 -10.07 -8.81 -21.90
C MET A 116 -10.94 -8.88 -20.64
N PRO A 117 -11.24 -10.10 -20.15
CA PRO A 117 -11.99 -10.29 -18.92
C PRO A 117 -11.30 -9.64 -17.69
N ILE A 118 -12.12 -9.14 -16.76
CA ILE A 118 -11.66 -8.42 -15.55
C ILE A 118 -10.66 -9.23 -14.72
N GLU A 119 -10.83 -10.55 -14.63
CA GLU A 119 -9.91 -11.44 -13.92
C GLU A 119 -8.52 -11.43 -14.54
N LYS A 120 -8.46 -11.43 -15.88
CA LYS A 120 -7.20 -11.33 -16.63
C LYS A 120 -6.56 -9.96 -16.46
N ILE A 121 -7.33 -8.89 -16.49
CA ILE A 121 -6.86 -7.52 -16.22
C ILE A 121 -6.20 -7.46 -14.83
N ARG A 122 -6.87 -8.00 -13.81
CA ARG A 122 -6.35 -8.04 -12.44
C ARG A 122 -5.06 -8.86 -12.34
N TYR A 123 -5.02 -9.99 -13.02
CA TYR A 123 -3.84 -10.88 -13.05
C TYR A 123 -2.63 -10.17 -13.64
N GLU A 124 -2.74 -9.60 -14.85
CA GLU A 124 -1.64 -8.95 -15.55
C GLU A 124 -1.09 -7.75 -14.76
N LYS A 125 -1.98 -6.92 -14.22
CA LYS A 125 -1.59 -5.82 -13.35
C LYS A 125 -0.83 -6.29 -12.10
N HIS A 126 -1.34 -7.31 -11.40
CA HIS A 126 -0.67 -7.81 -10.20
C HIS A 126 0.68 -8.46 -10.53
N ARG A 127 0.82 -9.04 -11.71
CA ARG A 127 2.09 -9.58 -12.16
C ARG A 127 3.15 -8.47 -12.23
N ASP A 128 2.85 -7.33 -12.83
CA ASP A 128 3.77 -6.19 -12.89
C ASP A 128 4.15 -5.69 -11.50
N PHE A 129 3.21 -5.68 -10.56
CA PHE A 129 3.50 -5.33 -9.17
C PHE A 129 4.45 -6.31 -8.49
N TYR A 130 4.37 -7.61 -8.79
CA TYR A 130 5.33 -8.59 -8.27
C TYR A 130 6.72 -8.44 -8.90
N VAL A 131 6.80 -8.11 -10.19
CA VAL A 131 8.08 -7.75 -10.84
C VAL A 131 8.69 -6.51 -10.17
N TYR A 132 7.85 -5.52 -9.87
CA TYR A 132 8.27 -4.33 -9.17
C TYR A 132 8.70 -4.60 -7.72
N ASP A 133 8.03 -5.51 -7.00
CA ASP A 133 8.47 -5.96 -5.68
C ASP A 133 9.90 -6.54 -5.71
N LYS A 134 10.21 -7.34 -6.75
CA LYS A 134 11.57 -7.85 -6.96
C LYS A 134 12.56 -6.69 -7.09
N TYR A 135 12.27 -5.73 -7.96
CA TYR A 135 13.09 -4.54 -8.14
C TYR A 135 13.32 -3.79 -6.82
N LEU A 136 12.25 -3.50 -6.07
CA LEU A 136 12.34 -2.81 -4.78
C LEU A 136 13.24 -3.55 -3.77
N LEU A 137 13.15 -4.86 -3.72
CA LEU A 137 13.93 -5.70 -2.80
C LEU A 137 15.39 -5.78 -3.21
N GLU A 138 15.68 -6.03 -4.50
CA GLU A 138 17.05 -6.16 -5.03
C GLU A 138 17.84 -4.84 -4.94
N HIS A 139 17.15 -3.70 -5.05
CA HIS A 139 17.77 -2.37 -4.90
C HIS A 139 17.77 -1.85 -3.46
N GLY A 140 17.32 -2.65 -2.48
CA GLY A 140 17.32 -2.29 -1.07
C GLY A 140 16.38 -1.13 -0.72
N LEU A 141 15.33 -0.91 -1.53
CA LEU A 141 14.37 0.17 -1.35
C LEU A 141 13.31 -0.13 -0.30
N VAL A 142 13.20 -1.38 0.15
CA VAL A 142 12.37 -1.78 1.29
C VAL A 142 13.28 -2.04 2.50
N LYS A 143 13.02 -1.34 3.60
CA LYS A 143 13.76 -1.52 4.85
C LYS A 143 13.30 -2.76 5.61
N LYS A 144 14.21 -3.36 6.37
CA LYS A 144 13.88 -4.40 7.36
C LYS A 144 13.27 -3.78 8.61
N PHE A 145 12.38 -4.50 9.25
CA PHE A 145 12.00 -4.22 10.63
C PHE A 145 13.20 -4.47 11.55
N LYS A 146 13.47 -3.53 12.45
CA LYS A 146 14.59 -3.61 13.40
C LYS A 146 14.24 -4.51 14.57
N SER A 147 12.97 -4.49 15.02
CA SER A 147 12.49 -5.30 16.13
C SER A 147 11.01 -5.70 15.96
N LEU A 148 10.54 -6.58 16.86
CA LEU A 148 9.13 -6.95 16.96
C LEU A 148 8.35 -6.05 17.93
N ASP A 149 8.98 -5.04 18.54
CA ASP A 149 8.39 -4.22 19.60
C ASP A 149 7.21 -3.38 19.07
N CYS A 150 7.26 -3.00 17.79
CA CYS A 150 6.17 -2.28 17.12
C CYS A 150 4.82 -3.01 17.23
N VAL A 151 4.82 -4.35 17.35
CA VAL A 151 3.60 -5.17 17.48
C VAL A 151 2.81 -4.84 18.76
N SER A 152 3.49 -4.42 19.83
CA SER A 152 2.83 -4.03 21.09
C SER A 152 1.91 -2.83 20.91
N ASN A 153 2.25 -1.93 19.99
CA ASN A 153 1.51 -0.69 19.69
C ASN A 153 0.32 -0.86 18.74
N ILE A 154 0.09 -2.09 18.26
CA ILE A 154 -1.04 -2.40 17.39
C ILE A 154 -2.29 -2.50 18.26
N VAL A 155 -3.29 -1.70 17.90
CA VAL A 155 -4.58 -1.64 18.59
C VAL A 155 -5.68 -2.18 17.67
N ASN A 156 -6.51 -3.08 18.20
CA ASN A 156 -7.73 -3.50 17.52
C ASN A 156 -8.72 -2.35 17.49
N THR A 157 -9.37 -2.17 16.37
CA THR A 157 -10.41 -1.16 16.18
C THR A 157 -11.75 -1.83 15.90
N SER A 158 -12.84 -1.06 15.81
CA SER A 158 -14.14 -1.57 15.38
C SER A 158 -14.14 -2.02 13.91
N ASP A 159 -13.22 -1.52 13.11
CA ASP A 159 -13.14 -1.77 11.65
C ASP A 159 -12.09 -2.82 11.29
N ALA A 160 -11.14 -3.10 12.19
CA ALA A 160 -10.06 -4.03 11.95
C ALA A 160 -9.60 -4.73 13.23
N LYS A 161 -9.47 -6.05 13.16
CA LYS A 161 -8.94 -6.89 14.24
C LYS A 161 -7.70 -7.62 13.78
N TYR A 162 -6.74 -7.75 14.66
CA TYR A 162 -5.42 -8.29 14.37
C TYR A 162 -5.03 -9.41 15.34
N ASP A 163 -4.38 -10.42 14.80
CA ASP A 163 -3.66 -11.43 15.56
C ASP A 163 -2.19 -11.02 15.64
N LYS A 164 -1.71 -10.69 16.85
CA LYS A 164 -0.34 -10.23 17.07
C LYS A 164 0.70 -11.30 16.70
N ASP A 165 0.40 -12.58 16.84
CA ASP A 165 1.34 -13.64 16.47
C ASP A 165 1.42 -13.85 14.98
N LEU A 166 0.32 -13.70 14.25
CA LEU A 166 0.34 -13.65 12.78
C LEU A 166 1.14 -12.45 12.27
N ILE A 167 1.02 -11.29 12.92
CA ILE A 167 1.80 -10.10 12.54
C ILE A 167 3.29 -10.30 12.81
N LYS A 168 3.68 -10.91 13.95
CA LYS A 168 5.10 -11.27 14.20
C LYS A 168 5.64 -12.18 13.10
N LYS A 169 4.87 -13.20 12.72
CA LYS A 169 5.24 -14.09 11.61
C LYS A 169 5.39 -13.33 10.29
N TYR A 170 4.49 -12.39 10.01
CA TYR A 170 4.60 -11.53 8.84
C TYR A 170 5.90 -10.73 8.82
N ILE A 171 6.26 -10.07 9.94
CA ILE A 171 7.50 -9.31 10.07
C ILE A 171 8.74 -10.19 9.84
N ILE A 172 8.77 -11.37 10.44
CA ILE A 172 9.89 -12.33 10.27
C ILE A 172 10.02 -12.73 8.81
N ASN A 173 8.92 -13.06 8.16
CA ASN A 173 8.90 -13.44 6.75
C ASN A 173 9.30 -12.28 5.83
N ALA A 174 8.81 -11.06 6.10
CA ALA A 174 9.19 -9.88 5.33
C ALA A 174 10.69 -9.61 5.41
N ASN A 175 11.28 -9.70 6.61
CA ASN A 175 12.72 -9.56 6.80
C ASN A 175 13.51 -10.66 6.08
N PHE A 176 13.02 -11.91 6.11
CA PHE A 176 13.63 -13.03 5.41
C PHE A 176 13.61 -12.85 3.89
N ASP A 177 12.49 -12.36 3.33
CA ASP A 177 12.38 -12.03 1.91
C ASP A 177 13.43 -10.99 1.49
N ILE A 178 13.63 -9.94 2.31
CA ILE A 178 14.63 -8.90 2.06
C ILE A 178 16.05 -9.48 2.08
N ASP A 179 16.35 -10.38 3.01
CA ASP A 179 17.65 -11.04 3.06
C ASP A 179 17.90 -11.93 1.86
N LYS A 180 16.92 -12.72 1.45
CA LYS A 180 17.00 -13.54 0.23
C LYS A 180 17.25 -12.70 -1.01
N ALA A 181 16.57 -11.58 -1.14
CA ALA A 181 16.75 -10.68 -2.28
C ALA A 181 18.18 -10.13 -2.36
N LYS A 182 18.75 -9.71 -1.22
CA LYS A 182 20.13 -9.24 -1.12
C LYS A 182 21.16 -10.30 -1.53
N ASN A 183 20.85 -11.57 -1.30
CA ASN A 183 21.71 -12.70 -1.68
C ASN A 183 21.46 -13.19 -3.10
N GLY A 184 20.61 -12.52 -3.89
CA GLY A 184 20.23 -12.95 -5.24
C GLY A 184 19.42 -14.25 -5.29
N GLU A 185 18.83 -14.66 -4.16
CA GLU A 185 18.07 -15.93 -4.03
C GLU A 185 16.57 -15.74 -4.22
N PHE A 186 16.12 -14.49 -4.17
CA PHE A 186 14.73 -14.14 -4.30
C PHE A 186 14.36 -14.04 -5.79
N TYR A 187 13.27 -14.70 -6.20
CA TYR A 187 12.76 -14.64 -7.58
C TYR A 187 13.67 -15.16 -8.71
N LYS A 188 14.56 -16.12 -8.46
CA LYS A 188 15.31 -16.79 -9.54
C LYS A 188 14.40 -17.35 -10.67
N GLN A 189 13.11 -17.51 -10.41
CA GLN A 189 12.10 -18.04 -11.35
C GLN A 189 11.23 -16.95 -12.01
N LEU A 190 11.34 -15.69 -11.59
CA LEU A 190 10.57 -14.58 -12.16
C LEU A 190 11.44 -13.79 -13.17
N ASP A 191 11.78 -14.45 -14.26
CA ASP A 191 12.25 -13.78 -15.47
C ASP A 191 11.02 -13.33 -16.27
N ILE A 192 10.29 -12.36 -15.72
CA ILE A 192 9.03 -11.88 -16.26
C ILE A 192 9.16 -10.39 -16.54
N ASP A 193 9.01 -10.01 -17.79
CA ASP A 193 8.93 -8.63 -18.22
C ASP A 193 7.65 -7.96 -17.75
N PHE A 194 7.70 -6.64 -17.56
CA PHE A 194 6.52 -5.81 -17.38
C PHE A 194 5.58 -5.91 -18.57
N LYS A 195 4.27 -5.96 -18.31
CA LYS A 195 3.25 -6.11 -19.37
C LYS A 195 2.34 -4.91 -19.51
N VAL A 196 1.90 -4.34 -18.40
CA VAL A 196 0.90 -3.25 -18.37
C VAL A 196 1.60 -1.92 -18.12
N MET A 197 2.41 -1.88 -17.08
CA MET A 197 3.16 -0.69 -16.65
C MET A 197 4.64 -0.97 -16.76
N THR A 198 5.40 0.00 -17.25
CA THR A 198 6.87 -0.09 -17.26
C THR A 198 7.43 0.16 -15.87
N LEU A 199 8.72 -0.16 -15.68
CA LEU A 199 9.45 0.20 -14.46
C LEU A 199 9.40 1.72 -14.22
N GLU A 200 9.59 2.51 -15.27
CA GLU A 200 9.58 3.98 -15.21
C GLU A 200 8.20 4.51 -14.79
N ASP A 201 7.10 3.91 -15.31
CA ASP A 201 5.74 4.26 -14.91
C ASP A 201 5.52 4.01 -13.42
N LEU A 202 5.97 2.85 -12.92
CA LEU A 202 5.81 2.48 -11.52
C LEU A 202 6.65 3.37 -10.60
N ASP A 203 7.92 3.64 -10.94
CA ASP A 203 8.79 4.55 -10.18
C ASP A 203 8.18 5.96 -10.14
N THR A 204 7.75 6.48 -11.29
CA THR A 204 7.09 7.79 -11.40
C THR A 204 5.84 7.84 -10.53
N GLN A 205 5.01 6.80 -10.56
CA GLN A 205 3.78 6.76 -9.79
C GLN A 205 4.05 6.63 -8.27
N MET A 206 5.07 5.87 -7.88
CA MET A 206 5.49 5.77 -6.47
C MET A 206 5.93 7.12 -5.94
N ASP A 207 6.76 7.84 -6.70
CA ASP A 207 7.21 9.20 -6.35
C ASP A 207 6.06 10.20 -6.26
N LEU A 208 5.11 10.14 -7.19
CA LEU A 208 3.91 10.99 -7.15
C LEU A 208 3.06 10.68 -5.91
N CYS A 209 2.87 9.39 -5.57
CA CYS A 209 2.17 9.00 -4.35
C CYS A 209 2.84 9.58 -3.10
N VAL A 210 4.16 9.46 -2.97
CA VAL A 210 4.92 10.01 -1.84
C VAL A 210 4.70 11.52 -1.73
N LYS A 211 4.85 12.27 -2.83
CA LYS A 211 4.66 13.73 -2.87
C LYS A 211 3.23 14.12 -2.48
N GLN A 212 2.23 13.41 -2.99
CA GLN A 212 0.82 13.68 -2.67
C GLN A 212 0.50 13.39 -1.20
N ILE A 213 1.05 12.31 -0.65
CA ILE A 213 0.86 11.94 0.76
C ILE A 213 1.55 12.97 1.68
N ILE A 214 2.77 13.40 1.37
CA ILE A 214 3.45 14.46 2.13
C ILE A 214 2.63 15.74 2.10
N LYS A 215 2.15 16.17 0.92
CA LYS A 215 1.28 17.34 0.78
C LYS A 215 -0.02 17.20 1.60
N PHE A 216 -0.60 16.01 1.64
CA PHE A 216 -1.77 15.73 2.47
C PHE A 216 -1.45 15.94 3.96
N PHE A 217 -0.34 15.39 4.47
CA PHE A 217 0.08 15.63 5.85
C PHE A 217 0.40 17.09 6.14
N GLN A 218 1.00 17.83 5.23
CA GLN A 218 1.22 19.28 5.38
C GLN A 218 -0.10 20.04 5.57
N ASN A 219 -1.15 19.65 4.87
CA ASN A 219 -2.45 20.31 4.94
C ASN A 219 -3.24 20.00 6.23
N ILE A 220 -3.09 18.78 6.78
CA ILE A 220 -3.76 18.40 8.04
C ILE A 220 -2.94 18.78 9.28
N ASN A 221 -1.67 19.12 9.10
CA ASN A 221 -0.68 19.22 10.18
C ASN A 221 -0.89 20.41 11.10
N LYS A 222 -1.53 21.47 10.64
CA LYS A 222 -1.69 22.70 11.46
C LYS A 222 -2.53 22.46 12.72
N ASP A 223 -3.39 21.43 12.73
CA ASP A 223 -4.35 21.19 13.81
C ASP A 223 -4.10 19.90 14.63
N VAL A 224 -3.26 18.98 14.15
CA VAL A 224 -3.15 17.62 14.71
C VAL A 224 -1.83 17.35 15.42
N TRP A 225 -0.71 17.90 14.88
CA TRP A 225 0.65 17.54 15.35
C TRP A 225 1.24 18.50 16.39
N TYR A 226 0.68 19.71 16.56
CA TYR A 226 1.19 20.74 17.45
C TYR A 226 0.33 20.93 18.69
N LYS A 227 0.12 19.86 19.45
CA LYS A 227 -0.05 19.93 20.91
C LYS A 227 1.14 19.21 21.52
N LYS A 228 2.31 19.82 21.44
CA LYS A 228 3.37 19.65 22.41
C LYS A 228 3.20 20.81 23.38
N ASP A 229 2.49 20.54 24.48
CA ASP A 229 2.72 21.24 25.73
C ASP A 229 4.03 20.77 26.34
#